data_882b46fe0deb572739c1786875579dcc
#
_entry.id   882b46fe0deb572739c1786875579dcc
#
_cell.length_a   1.000
_cell.length_b   1.000
_cell.length_c   1.000
_cell.angle_alpha   90.00
_cell.angle_beta   90.00
_cell.angle_gamma   90.00
#
_symmetry.space_group_name_H-M   'P 1'
#
loop_
_entity.id
_entity.type
_entity.pdbx_description
1 polymer ?
#
loop_
_entity_poly.entity_id
_entity_poly.type
_entity_poly.pdbx_seq_one_letter_code
_entity_poly.pdbx_strand_id
1 'polypeptide(L)'
;MKKIYFTFVALLATINMFAQGWPANYSGVMLQGFYWDSFSDSKWTHLEAQAPELGQYFNLVWIPQSANCGGKSMGYDDLYWFSNYNSSFGSEDELRSLIKSFKANGIGTIADVVINHRKNVSTWFDFPVETYKGVTYEMKSTDICANDDGGKTKKEADKQ
;
A
#
# COMPACT_ATOMS: atom_id res chain seq x y z
N MET A 1 20.50 -42.13 7.24
CA MET A 1 19.63 -41.33 6.35
C MET A 1 18.66 -40.41 7.07
N LYS A 2 18.01 -40.81 8.18
CA LYS A 2 17.03 -39.97 8.93
C LYS A 2 17.64 -38.66 9.49
N LYS A 3 18.93 -38.60 9.84
CA LYS A 3 19.56 -37.38 10.41
C LYS A 3 19.81 -36.28 9.37
N ILE A 4 19.96 -36.60 8.10
CA ILE A 4 20.22 -35.64 7.01
C ILE A 4 18.93 -34.88 6.69
N TYR A 5 17.79 -35.54 6.71
CA TYR A 5 16.48 -34.89 6.50
C TYR A 5 16.11 -33.89 7.59
N PHE A 6 16.50 -34.18 8.83
CA PHE A 6 16.22 -33.28 9.96
C PHE A 6 17.04 -31.97 9.86
N THR A 7 18.30 -32.08 9.41
CA THR A 7 19.16 -30.92 9.18
C THR A 7 18.68 -30.06 8.02
N PHE A 8 18.16 -30.67 6.95
CA PHE A 8 17.61 -29.95 5.80
C PHE A 8 16.29 -29.23 6.13
N VAL A 9 15.40 -29.84 6.90
CA VAL A 9 14.14 -29.24 7.38
C VAL A 9 14.43 -28.08 8.35
N ALA A 10 15.42 -28.23 9.22
CA ALA A 10 15.83 -27.15 10.13
C ALA A 10 16.45 -25.97 9.37
N LEU A 11 17.21 -26.23 8.30
CA LEU A 11 17.81 -25.18 7.45
C LEU A 11 16.73 -24.44 6.65
N LEU A 12 15.71 -25.13 6.14
CA LEU A 12 14.58 -24.53 5.45
C LEU A 12 13.67 -23.70 6.40
N ALA A 13 13.55 -24.09 7.66
CA ALA A 13 12.82 -23.34 8.66
C ALA A 13 13.51 -22.02 9.03
N THR A 14 14.85 -21.96 8.99
CA THR A 14 15.61 -20.74 9.30
C THR A 14 15.55 -19.69 8.20
N ILE A 15 15.31 -20.09 6.94
CA ILE A 15 15.23 -19.14 5.79
C ILE A 15 13.96 -18.27 5.87
N ASN A 16 12.91 -18.75 6.54
CA ASN A 16 11.65 -18.00 6.69
C ASN A 16 11.63 -17.01 7.86
N MET A 17 12.68 -16.92 8.67
CA MET A 17 12.70 -16.04 9.85
C MET A 17 13.21 -14.61 9.58
N PHE A 18 13.63 -14.30 8.36
CA PHE A 18 14.17 -12.97 8.02
C PHE A 18 13.19 -12.02 7.33
N ALA A 19 11.91 -12.37 7.25
CA ALA A 19 10.95 -11.60 6.46
C ALA A 19 10.09 -10.63 7.28
N GLN A 20 10.29 -10.50 8.57
CA GLN A 20 9.32 -9.78 9.40
C GLN A 20 10.04 -8.87 10.41
N GLY A 21 9.87 -7.59 10.23
CA GLY A 21 10.16 -6.58 11.23
C GLY A 21 11.17 -5.52 10.80
N TRP A 22 10.99 -4.36 11.36
CA TRP A 22 11.93 -3.26 11.28
C TRP A 22 13.27 -3.70 11.93
N PRO A 23 14.42 -3.43 11.30
CA PRO A 23 15.70 -3.81 11.88
C PRO A 23 15.87 -3.23 13.28
N ALA A 24 16.20 -4.06 14.26
CA ALA A 24 16.57 -3.60 15.59
C ALA A 24 17.74 -2.63 15.46
N ASN A 25 17.67 -1.48 16.14
CA ASN A 25 18.70 -0.42 16.09
C ASN A 25 18.86 0.25 14.70
N TYR A 26 17.78 0.36 13.91
CA TYR A 26 17.82 1.14 12.69
C TYR A 26 18.12 2.62 12.99
N SER A 27 19.20 3.14 12.42
CA SER A 27 19.70 4.51 12.63
C SER A 27 19.51 5.43 11.42
N GLY A 28 18.79 4.97 10.40
CA GLY A 28 18.55 5.76 9.20
C GLY A 28 17.57 6.91 9.41
N VAL A 29 17.61 7.88 8.50
CA VAL A 29 16.71 9.03 8.49
C VAL A 29 15.59 8.80 7.49
N MET A 30 14.35 9.05 7.91
CA MET A 30 13.15 8.96 7.07
C MET A 30 12.64 10.36 6.73
N LEU A 31 12.31 10.57 5.46
CA LEU A 31 11.58 11.73 4.98
C LEU A 31 10.11 11.36 4.78
N GLN A 32 9.19 12.19 5.26
CA GLN A 32 7.81 12.19 4.77
C GLN A 32 7.79 12.94 3.43
N GLY A 33 7.62 12.21 2.32
CA GLY A 33 7.71 12.72 0.95
C GLY A 33 6.46 13.44 0.46
N PHE A 34 5.56 13.85 1.35
CA PHE A 34 4.32 14.55 1.02
C PHE A 34 3.81 15.38 2.20
N TYR A 35 2.90 16.29 1.92
CA TYR A 35 2.09 17.02 2.90
C TYR A 35 0.65 17.11 2.37
N TRP A 36 -0.26 17.58 3.19
CA TRP A 36 -1.67 17.65 2.79
C TRP A 36 -1.85 18.56 1.57
N ASP A 37 -2.61 18.08 0.59
CA ASP A 37 -2.85 18.71 -0.70
C ASP A 37 -1.62 18.87 -1.62
N SER A 38 -0.51 18.17 -1.36
CA SER A 38 0.72 18.21 -2.16
C SER A 38 0.62 17.51 -3.52
N PHE A 39 -0.53 17.55 -4.17
CA PHE A 39 -0.80 16.83 -5.42
C PHE A 39 0.16 17.15 -6.58
N SER A 40 0.68 18.38 -6.65
CA SER A 40 1.65 18.77 -7.66
C SER A 40 3.07 18.41 -7.23
N ASP A 41 3.40 18.65 -5.97
CA ASP A 41 4.78 18.58 -5.47
C ASP A 41 5.19 17.13 -5.19
N SER A 42 4.25 16.27 -4.80
CA SER A 42 4.48 14.86 -4.52
C SER A 42 4.10 13.93 -5.69
N LYS A 43 4.07 14.43 -6.93
CA LYS A 43 3.96 13.59 -8.12
C LYS A 43 5.07 12.55 -8.12
N TRP A 44 4.76 11.33 -8.58
CA TRP A 44 5.74 10.26 -8.70
C TRP A 44 6.96 10.70 -9.50
N THR A 45 6.75 11.42 -10.58
CA THR A 45 7.82 11.95 -11.45
C THR A 45 8.66 13.04 -10.76
N HIS A 46 8.06 13.86 -9.89
CA HIS A 46 8.80 14.87 -9.13
C HIS A 46 9.68 14.23 -8.05
N LEU A 47 9.14 13.29 -7.29
CA LEU A 47 9.92 12.55 -6.28
C LEU A 47 11.04 11.74 -6.95
N GLU A 48 10.76 11.14 -8.12
CA GLU A 48 11.77 10.41 -8.89
C GLU A 48 12.92 11.31 -9.32
N ALA A 49 12.62 12.50 -9.83
CA ALA A 49 13.65 13.47 -10.25
C ALA A 49 14.56 13.90 -9.09
N GLN A 50 14.05 13.90 -7.88
CA GLN A 50 14.80 14.24 -6.65
C GLN A 50 15.58 13.07 -6.06
N ALA A 51 15.39 11.84 -6.53
CA ALA A 51 15.97 10.64 -5.92
C ALA A 51 17.50 10.71 -5.73
N PRO A 52 18.32 11.22 -6.68
CA PRO A 52 19.77 11.32 -6.49
C PRO A 52 20.18 12.27 -5.35
N GLU A 53 19.42 13.34 -5.14
CA GLU A 53 19.66 14.28 -4.05
C GLU A 53 19.16 13.70 -2.71
N LEU A 54 17.94 13.19 -2.68
CA LEU A 54 17.34 12.61 -1.50
C LEU A 54 18.17 11.44 -0.94
N GLY A 55 18.78 10.64 -1.80
CA GLY A 55 19.63 9.50 -1.42
C GLY A 55 20.92 9.90 -0.68
N GLN A 56 21.30 11.18 -0.73
CA GLN A 56 22.45 11.68 0.03
C GLN A 56 22.13 11.92 1.52
N TYR A 57 20.85 12.09 1.86
CA TYR A 57 20.42 12.52 3.21
C TYR A 57 19.46 11.54 3.86
N PHE A 58 18.66 10.80 3.08
CA PHE A 58 17.58 9.97 3.57
C PHE A 58 17.76 8.51 3.18
N ASN A 59 17.50 7.62 4.12
CA ASN A 59 17.52 6.18 3.89
C ASN A 59 16.14 5.64 3.51
N LEU A 60 15.10 6.35 3.91
CA LEU A 60 13.70 5.98 3.67
C LEU A 60 12.91 7.22 3.24
N VAL A 61 11.96 7.01 2.33
CA VAL A 61 10.97 8.01 1.97
C VAL A 61 9.58 7.40 2.09
N TRP A 62 8.75 7.98 2.94
CA TRP A 62 7.34 7.68 3.04
C TRP A 62 6.60 8.44 1.95
N ILE A 63 6.09 7.69 0.97
CA ILE A 63 5.33 8.24 -0.16
C ILE A 63 3.84 8.36 0.19
N PRO A 64 3.09 9.27 -0.46
CA PRO A 64 1.64 9.34 -0.29
C PRO A 64 0.97 8.04 -0.72
N GLN A 65 -0.26 7.84 -0.24
CA GLN A 65 -1.06 6.67 -0.57
C GLN A 65 -1.26 6.56 -2.09
N SER A 66 -1.10 5.35 -2.63
CA SER A 66 -0.94 5.13 -4.06
C SER A 66 -2.17 4.56 -4.77
N ALA A 67 -3.22 4.15 -4.06
CA ALA A 67 -4.40 3.56 -4.67
C ALA A 67 -5.29 4.60 -5.36
N ASN A 68 -6.10 4.14 -6.31
CA ASN A 68 -7.09 4.96 -6.98
C ASN A 68 -8.31 5.19 -6.07
N CYS A 69 -8.69 6.45 -5.88
CA CYS A 69 -9.82 6.87 -5.06
C CYS A 69 -11.05 7.31 -5.89
N GLY A 70 -11.03 7.07 -7.20
CA GLY A 70 -12.10 7.50 -8.10
C GLY A 70 -12.12 9.01 -8.40
N GLY A 71 -11.11 9.76 -7.97
CA GLY A 71 -10.99 11.20 -8.16
C GLY A 71 -9.77 11.77 -7.46
N LYS A 72 -9.68 13.11 -7.39
CA LYS A 72 -8.57 13.78 -6.70
C LYS A 72 -8.70 13.59 -5.19
N SER A 73 -7.72 12.91 -4.60
CA SER A 73 -7.69 12.56 -3.17
C SER A 73 -6.26 12.39 -2.69
N MET A 74 -6.03 12.61 -1.40
CA MET A 74 -4.76 12.24 -0.75
C MET A 74 -4.58 10.72 -0.56
N GLY A 75 -5.62 9.93 -0.86
CA GLY A 75 -5.55 8.48 -0.82
C GLY A 75 -6.19 7.82 0.39
N TYR A 76 -6.85 8.59 1.28
CA TYR A 76 -7.46 8.02 2.49
C TYR A 76 -8.93 7.60 2.31
N ASP A 77 -9.39 7.58 1.07
CA ASP A 77 -10.71 7.12 0.63
C ASP A 77 -10.59 6.16 -0.56
N ASP A 78 -9.81 5.09 -0.41
CA ASP A 78 -9.50 4.14 -1.46
C ASP A 78 -10.73 3.50 -2.05
N LEU A 79 -10.86 3.59 -3.37
CA LEU A 79 -11.88 2.89 -4.14
C LEU A 79 -11.37 1.51 -4.61
N TYR A 80 -10.08 1.40 -4.88
CA TYR A 80 -9.42 0.17 -5.33
C TYR A 80 -8.27 -0.18 -4.39
N TRP A 81 -8.19 -1.44 -3.94
CA TRP A 81 -7.14 -1.90 -3.04
C TRP A 81 -6.05 -2.72 -3.72
N PHE A 82 -6.38 -3.42 -4.81
CA PHE A 82 -5.50 -4.46 -5.36
C PHE A 82 -5.09 -4.24 -6.81
N SER A 83 -5.89 -3.56 -7.62
CA SER A 83 -5.76 -3.60 -9.08
C SER A 83 -5.54 -2.26 -9.75
N ASN A 84 -5.71 -1.14 -9.07
CA ASN A 84 -5.64 0.17 -9.68
C ASN A 84 -4.81 1.16 -8.85
N TYR A 85 -3.64 1.48 -9.35
CA TYR A 85 -2.68 2.42 -8.75
C TYR A 85 -2.53 3.73 -9.55
N ASN A 86 -3.49 4.06 -10.39
CA ASN A 86 -3.57 5.37 -11.02
C ASN A 86 -4.20 6.36 -10.05
N SER A 87 -3.36 7.04 -9.28
CA SER A 87 -3.76 7.92 -8.18
C SER A 87 -3.67 9.40 -8.55
N SER A 88 -3.95 10.26 -7.59
CA SER A 88 -3.73 11.71 -7.73
C SER A 88 -2.27 12.09 -7.94
N PHE A 89 -1.35 11.21 -7.59
CA PHE A 89 0.09 11.46 -7.66
C PHE A 89 0.74 10.96 -8.94
N GLY A 90 0.04 10.18 -9.75
CA GLY A 90 0.50 9.67 -11.03
C GLY A 90 0.00 8.28 -11.35
N SER A 91 0.50 7.71 -12.45
CA SER A 91 0.16 6.37 -12.92
C SER A 91 0.92 5.28 -12.16
N GLU A 92 0.45 4.02 -12.31
CA GLU A 92 1.15 2.85 -11.77
C GLU A 92 2.58 2.73 -12.33
N ASP A 93 2.78 3.00 -13.61
CA ASP A 93 4.11 2.91 -14.24
C ASP A 93 5.07 3.95 -13.67
N GLU A 94 4.60 5.17 -13.45
CA GLU A 94 5.39 6.21 -12.78
C GLU A 94 5.74 5.85 -11.34
N LEU A 95 4.80 5.26 -10.59
CA LEU A 95 5.07 4.76 -9.24
C LEU A 95 6.15 3.66 -9.24
N ARG A 96 6.06 2.72 -10.18
CA ARG A 96 7.05 1.65 -10.32
C ARG A 96 8.42 2.19 -10.69
N SER A 97 8.48 3.20 -11.56
CA SER A 97 9.71 3.90 -11.93
C SER A 97 10.33 4.60 -10.72
N LEU A 98 9.53 5.35 -9.96
CA LEU A 98 9.95 5.99 -8.72
C LEU A 98 10.58 4.98 -7.73
N ILE A 99 9.89 3.87 -7.45
CA ILE A 99 10.39 2.85 -6.51
C ILE A 99 11.73 2.27 -6.98
N LYS A 100 11.86 2.03 -8.29
CA LYS A 100 13.11 1.57 -8.89
C LYS A 100 14.24 2.60 -8.76
N SER A 101 13.93 3.87 -9.02
CA SER A 101 14.88 4.98 -8.90
C SER A 101 15.31 5.18 -7.43
N PHE A 102 14.38 5.16 -6.49
CA PHE A 102 14.71 5.22 -5.06
C PHE A 102 15.65 4.11 -4.66
N LYS A 103 15.33 2.87 -5.02
CA LYS A 103 16.20 1.71 -4.75
C LYS A 103 17.61 1.88 -5.34
N ALA A 104 17.73 2.40 -6.55
CA ALA A 104 19.03 2.65 -7.21
C ALA A 104 19.86 3.73 -6.49
N ASN A 105 19.21 4.65 -5.77
CA ASN A 105 19.82 5.70 -4.97
C ASN A 105 19.92 5.37 -3.47
N GLY A 106 19.75 4.11 -3.08
CA GLY A 106 19.90 3.65 -1.70
C GLY A 106 18.72 4.01 -0.78
N ILE A 107 17.59 4.42 -1.33
CA ILE A 107 16.38 4.82 -0.60
C ILE A 107 15.39 3.65 -0.54
N GLY A 108 14.95 3.29 0.66
CA GLY A 108 13.79 2.42 0.87
C GLY A 108 12.49 3.21 0.75
N THR A 109 11.50 2.65 0.07
CA THR A 109 10.17 3.25 -0.06
C THR A 109 9.26 2.73 1.04
N ILE A 110 8.59 3.62 1.78
CA ILE A 110 7.53 3.28 2.72
C ILE A 110 6.20 3.61 2.04
N ALA A 111 5.37 2.58 1.84
CA ALA A 111 4.02 2.74 1.32
C ALA A 111 3.06 3.14 2.44
N ASP A 112 2.23 4.15 2.18
CA ASP A 112 1.05 4.44 2.97
C ASP A 112 -0.07 3.49 2.53
N VAL A 113 -0.67 2.76 3.46
CA VAL A 113 -1.66 1.72 3.16
C VAL A 113 -2.88 1.87 4.04
N VAL A 114 -4.02 2.14 3.44
CA VAL A 114 -5.31 2.24 4.13
C VAL A 114 -6.05 0.91 3.97
N ILE A 115 -6.13 0.14 5.06
CA ILE A 115 -6.81 -1.18 5.10
C ILE A 115 -7.97 -1.24 6.10
N ASN A 116 -8.19 -0.15 6.83
CA ASN A 116 -9.24 -0.09 7.85
C ASN A 116 -10.63 0.15 7.24
N HIS A 117 -10.68 0.91 6.17
CA HIS A 117 -11.91 1.30 5.50
C HIS A 117 -11.68 1.43 4.00
N ARG A 118 -12.76 1.38 3.24
CA ARG A 118 -12.76 1.49 1.79
C ARG A 118 -13.92 2.38 1.34
N LYS A 119 -13.70 3.17 0.30
CA LYS A 119 -14.75 3.95 -0.35
C LYS A 119 -15.66 3.04 -1.19
N ASN A 120 -16.92 3.30 -1.14
CA ASN A 120 -17.96 2.71 -2.01
C ASN A 120 -18.24 3.59 -3.24
N VAL A 121 -18.98 3.07 -4.19
CA VAL A 121 -19.35 3.81 -5.42
C VAL A 121 -20.56 4.72 -5.18
N SER A 122 -21.68 4.17 -4.75
CA SER A 122 -22.95 4.89 -4.59
C SER A 122 -23.77 4.44 -3.39
N THR A 123 -23.69 3.17 -3.01
CA THR A 123 -24.35 2.63 -1.82
C THR A 123 -23.32 2.30 -0.74
N TRP A 124 -23.76 1.92 0.45
CA TRP A 124 -22.87 1.72 1.59
C TRP A 124 -21.84 0.58 1.41
N PHE A 125 -22.13 -0.37 0.54
CA PHE A 125 -21.29 -1.57 0.36
C PHE A 125 -21.15 -2.02 -1.12
N ASP A 126 -21.35 -1.13 -2.08
CA ASP A 126 -21.16 -1.41 -3.52
C ASP A 126 -19.71 -1.17 -3.97
N PHE A 127 -18.79 -1.89 -3.37
CA PHE A 127 -17.38 -1.78 -3.71
C PHE A 127 -17.09 -2.30 -5.12
N PRO A 128 -16.16 -1.70 -5.87
CA PRO A 128 -15.74 -2.24 -7.15
C PRO A 128 -15.21 -3.66 -7.01
N VAL A 129 -15.58 -4.53 -7.93
CA VAL A 129 -14.94 -5.83 -8.11
C VAL A 129 -13.56 -5.62 -8.71
N GLU A 130 -12.55 -6.23 -8.13
CA GLU A 130 -11.17 -6.12 -8.58
C GLU A 130 -10.61 -7.46 -9.01
N THR A 131 -9.82 -7.47 -10.09
CA THR A 131 -9.08 -8.66 -10.49
C THR A 131 -7.59 -8.35 -10.53
N TYR A 132 -6.81 -9.10 -9.78
CA TYR A 132 -5.36 -8.97 -9.74
C TYR A 132 -4.69 -10.35 -9.87
N LYS A 133 -3.82 -10.50 -10.86
CA LYS A 133 -3.10 -11.75 -11.17
C LYS A 133 -4.02 -12.98 -11.29
N GLY A 134 -5.19 -12.79 -11.91
CA GLY A 134 -6.16 -13.87 -12.12
C GLY A 134 -7.03 -14.21 -10.91
N VAL A 135 -6.88 -13.51 -9.80
CA VAL A 135 -7.73 -13.64 -8.62
C VAL A 135 -8.72 -12.48 -8.60
N THR A 136 -10.01 -12.80 -8.44
CA THR A 136 -11.06 -11.79 -8.32
C THR A 136 -11.40 -11.57 -6.85
N TYR A 137 -11.42 -10.30 -6.47
CA TYR A 137 -11.77 -9.82 -5.14
C TYR A 137 -13.10 -9.06 -5.23
N GLU A 138 -14.11 -9.59 -4.58
CA GLU A 138 -15.44 -9.00 -4.47
C GLU A 138 -15.77 -8.85 -2.99
N MET A 139 -15.99 -7.63 -2.54
CA MET A 139 -16.42 -7.35 -1.15
C MET A 139 -17.94 -7.21 -1.10
N LYS A 140 -18.55 -7.82 -0.10
CA LYS A 140 -19.99 -7.82 0.16
C LYS A 140 -20.28 -7.21 1.53
N SER A 141 -21.54 -6.93 1.80
CA SER A 141 -21.98 -6.41 3.11
C SER A 141 -21.56 -7.32 4.27
N THR A 142 -21.43 -8.63 4.04
CA THR A 142 -20.97 -9.63 5.02
C THR A 142 -19.49 -9.51 5.37
N ASP A 143 -18.69 -8.84 4.56
CA ASP A 143 -17.25 -8.68 4.76
C ASP A 143 -16.91 -7.44 5.59
N ILE A 144 -17.92 -6.66 5.94
CA ILE A 144 -17.80 -5.46 6.76
C ILE A 144 -18.12 -5.81 8.21
N CYS A 145 -17.38 -5.21 9.15
CA CYS A 145 -17.61 -5.39 10.57
C CYS A 145 -19.05 -5.05 10.95
N ALA A 146 -19.70 -5.90 11.74
CA ALA A 146 -21.11 -5.72 12.12
C ALA A 146 -21.39 -4.42 12.89
N ASN A 147 -20.38 -3.86 13.54
CA ASN A 147 -20.45 -2.62 14.33
C ASN A 147 -19.79 -1.42 13.62
N ASP A 148 -19.53 -1.52 12.31
CA ASP A 148 -18.98 -0.40 11.54
C ASP A 148 -19.93 0.81 11.62
N ASP A 149 -19.38 1.99 11.78
CA ASP A 149 -20.13 3.25 11.89
C ASP A 149 -21.46 3.09 12.68
N GLY A 150 -21.39 2.47 13.85
CA GLY A 150 -22.55 2.23 14.72
C GLY A 150 -23.54 1.19 14.17
N GLY A 151 -23.08 0.24 13.36
CA GLY A 151 -23.89 -0.85 12.81
C GLY A 151 -24.68 -0.44 11.55
N LYS A 152 -24.17 0.53 10.80
CA LYS A 152 -24.85 1.06 9.60
C LYS A 152 -24.95 0.02 8.50
N THR A 153 -23.93 -0.82 8.31
CA THR A 153 -23.95 -1.90 7.30
C THR A 153 -25.13 -2.82 7.47
N LYS A 154 -25.41 -3.26 8.69
CA LYS A 154 -26.57 -4.11 8.96
C LYS A 154 -27.87 -3.40 8.63
N LYS A 155 -28.02 -2.13 9.05
CA LYS A 155 -29.22 -1.33 8.79
C LYS A 155 -29.45 -1.09 7.30
N GLU A 156 -28.39 -0.93 6.51
CA GLU A 156 -28.52 -0.74 5.06
C GLU A 156 -28.80 -2.07 4.33
N ALA A 157 -28.18 -3.19 4.77
CA ALA A 157 -28.44 -4.51 4.21
C ALA A 157 -29.87 -4.98 4.49
N ASP A 158 -30.43 -4.67 5.66
CA ASP A 158 -31.82 -5.03 6.02
C ASP A 158 -32.87 -4.25 5.20
N LYS A 159 -32.48 -3.25 4.41
CA LYS A 159 -33.37 -2.47 3.52
C LYS A 159 -33.48 -3.02 2.10
N GLN A 160 -32.63 -3.98 1.72
CA GLN A 160 -32.60 -4.60 0.39
C GLN A 160 -33.38 -5.93 0.36
#